data_00c625e5c981df8709a39b78ba964bf4
#
_entry.id   00c625e5c981df8709a39b78ba964bf4
#
_cell.length_a   1.000
_cell.length_b   1.000
_cell.length_c   1.000
_cell.angle_alpha   90.00
_cell.angle_beta   90.00
_cell.angle_gamma   90.00
#
_symmetry.space_group_name_H-M   'P 1'
#
loop_
_entity.id
_entity.type
_entity.pdbx_description
1 polymer ?
#
loop_
_entity_poly.entity_id
_entity_poly.type
_entity_poly.pdbx_seq_one_letter_code
_entity_poly.pdbx_strand_id
1 'polypeptide(L)'
;MLTLEELKAEVKADRIDTVVAAFPDMLGRLMGKRFEANFFVDGAFEETHGCNYLLAVDVDMEPVPGYKAASWEKGYGDFVIKPDLATIRLCPWVPKTALVLCDLLDHHDHSPIPHAPRNILKRQLERLSAMKMKAYFASELEFYVFDQSFKEAHAGGYRTLTTPSHLNEDYNIL
;
A
#
# COMPACT_ATOMS: atom_id res chain seq x y z
N MET A 1 -15.08 4.66 -5.94
CA MET A 1 -15.00 3.59 -4.96
C MET A 1 -16.05 2.57 -5.31
N LEU A 2 -15.77 1.28 -5.12
CA LEU A 2 -16.72 0.19 -5.32
C LEU A 2 -17.14 -0.35 -3.95
N THR A 3 -18.39 -0.79 -3.85
CA THR A 3 -18.84 -1.66 -2.77
C THR A 3 -18.37 -3.11 -3.04
N LEU A 4 -18.41 -3.96 -2.02
CA LEU A 4 -18.11 -5.39 -2.22
C LEU A 4 -19.06 -6.04 -3.25
N GLU A 5 -20.35 -5.68 -3.24
CA GLU A 5 -21.34 -6.22 -4.18
C GLU A 5 -21.08 -5.74 -5.62
N GLU A 6 -20.67 -4.49 -5.81
CA GLU A 6 -20.23 -4.01 -7.12
C GLU A 6 -18.96 -4.73 -7.57
N LEU A 7 -17.98 -4.96 -6.68
CA LEU A 7 -16.81 -5.76 -7.01
C LEU A 7 -17.21 -7.17 -7.46
N LYS A 8 -18.08 -7.86 -6.72
CA LYS A 8 -18.61 -9.19 -7.12
C LYS A 8 -19.24 -9.17 -8.50
N ALA A 9 -20.02 -8.12 -8.81
CA ALA A 9 -20.64 -7.97 -10.12
C ALA A 9 -19.61 -7.77 -11.24
N GLU A 10 -18.55 -6.98 -11.00
CA GLU A 10 -17.45 -6.76 -11.94
C GLU A 10 -16.64 -8.05 -12.19
N VAL A 11 -16.39 -8.83 -11.14
CA VAL A 11 -15.72 -10.15 -11.22
C VAL A 11 -16.55 -11.12 -12.03
N LYS A 12 -17.84 -11.25 -11.71
CA LYS A 12 -18.77 -12.12 -12.46
C LYS A 12 -18.86 -11.76 -13.93
N ALA A 13 -18.70 -10.50 -14.28
CA ALA A 13 -18.73 -10.00 -15.66
C ALA A 13 -17.38 -10.08 -16.38
N ASP A 14 -16.36 -10.70 -15.77
CA ASP A 14 -14.97 -10.81 -16.27
C ASP A 14 -14.31 -9.44 -16.57
N ARG A 15 -14.74 -8.39 -15.90
CA ARG A 15 -14.12 -7.07 -15.99
C ARG A 15 -13.00 -6.87 -14.96
N ILE A 16 -13.03 -7.63 -13.86
CA ILE A 16 -11.96 -7.73 -12.86
C ILE A 16 -11.60 -9.21 -12.69
N ASP A 17 -10.33 -9.54 -12.83
CA ASP A 17 -9.75 -10.87 -12.61
C ASP A 17 -8.76 -10.92 -11.45
N THR A 18 -8.31 -9.76 -10.99
CA THR A 18 -7.30 -9.63 -9.93
C THR A 18 -7.74 -8.61 -8.88
N VAL A 19 -7.55 -8.95 -7.60
CA VAL A 19 -7.66 -8.00 -6.48
C VAL A 19 -6.32 -7.88 -5.76
N VAL A 20 -5.85 -6.64 -5.63
CA VAL A 20 -4.65 -6.29 -4.86
C VAL A 20 -5.08 -5.83 -3.48
N ALA A 21 -4.81 -6.64 -2.46
CA ALA A 21 -4.97 -6.27 -1.06
C ALA A 21 -3.65 -5.70 -0.54
N ALA A 22 -3.60 -4.40 -0.28
CA ALA A 22 -2.37 -3.68 -0.02
C ALA A 22 -2.44 -2.83 1.25
N PHE A 23 -1.30 -2.69 1.92
CA PHE A 23 -1.09 -1.78 3.04
C PHE A 23 0.19 -0.97 2.84
N PRO A 24 0.30 0.25 3.37
CA PRO A 24 1.55 1.01 3.32
C PRO A 24 2.55 0.45 4.34
N ASP A 25 3.79 0.24 3.91
CA ASP A 25 4.91 -0.05 4.81
C ASP A 25 5.44 1.23 5.48
N MET A 26 6.53 1.12 6.26
CA MET A 26 7.14 2.24 6.97
C MET A 26 7.76 3.30 6.06
N LEU A 27 7.96 2.99 4.78
CA LEU A 27 8.49 3.88 3.75
C LEU A 27 7.39 4.42 2.82
N GLY A 28 6.12 4.05 3.07
CA GLY A 28 4.97 4.44 2.26
C GLY A 28 4.78 3.60 0.99
N ARG A 29 5.55 2.53 0.79
CA ARG A 29 5.35 1.60 -0.33
C ARG A 29 4.11 0.75 -0.09
N LEU A 30 3.37 0.44 -1.14
CA LEU A 30 2.26 -0.51 -1.05
C LEU A 30 2.80 -1.94 -1.07
N MET A 31 2.64 -2.61 0.05
CA MET A 31 2.95 -4.03 0.25
C MET A 31 1.66 -4.82 0.33
N GLY A 32 1.71 -6.12 0.09
CA GLY A 32 0.50 -6.94 0.21
C GLY A 32 0.48 -8.16 -0.70
N LYS A 33 -0.71 -8.56 -1.11
CA LYS A 33 -0.94 -9.75 -1.92
C LYS A 33 -1.84 -9.45 -3.12
N ARG A 34 -1.64 -10.22 -4.19
CA ARG A 34 -2.53 -10.27 -5.34
C ARG A 34 -3.33 -11.55 -5.26
N PHE A 35 -4.63 -11.43 -5.41
CA PHE A 35 -5.56 -12.55 -5.40
C PHE A 35 -6.21 -12.68 -6.78
N GLU A 36 -6.47 -13.91 -7.17
CA GLU A 36 -7.48 -14.18 -8.18
C GLU A 36 -8.84 -13.67 -7.65
N ALA A 37 -9.60 -13.00 -8.49
CA ALA A 37 -10.72 -12.19 -8.03
C ALA A 37 -11.87 -13.02 -7.43
N ASN A 38 -12.17 -14.21 -7.98
CA ASN A 38 -13.20 -15.07 -7.38
C ASN A 38 -12.77 -15.55 -5.99
N PHE A 39 -11.51 -15.96 -5.83
CA PHE A 39 -11.00 -16.36 -4.53
C PHE A 39 -11.12 -15.21 -3.49
N PHE A 40 -10.87 -13.96 -3.93
CA PHE A 40 -11.02 -12.81 -3.04
C PHE A 40 -12.48 -12.62 -2.63
N VAL A 41 -13.42 -12.60 -3.57
CA VAL A 41 -14.84 -12.34 -3.28
C VAL A 41 -15.56 -13.50 -2.61
N ASP A 42 -14.99 -14.71 -2.66
CA ASP A 42 -15.53 -15.91 -2.00
C ASP A 42 -15.13 -16.03 -0.52
N GLY A 43 -14.08 -15.27 -0.07
CA GLY A 43 -13.68 -15.35 1.33
C GLY A 43 -12.48 -14.52 1.73
N ALA A 44 -11.48 -14.31 0.86
CA ALA A 44 -10.26 -13.59 1.23
C ALA A 44 -10.49 -12.09 1.51
N PHE A 45 -11.67 -11.55 1.20
CA PHE A 45 -12.09 -10.21 1.60
C PHE A 45 -12.30 -10.08 3.12
N GLU A 46 -12.49 -11.19 3.84
CA GLU A 46 -12.62 -11.16 5.28
C GLU A 46 -11.28 -10.85 5.94
N GLU A 47 -10.26 -11.63 5.62
CA GLU A 47 -8.88 -11.39 6.03
C GLU A 47 -7.88 -12.29 5.29
N THR A 48 -6.62 -11.93 5.36
CA THR A 48 -5.48 -12.77 4.96
C THR A 48 -4.30 -12.49 5.89
N HIS A 49 -3.22 -13.25 5.76
CA HIS A 49 -2.05 -13.12 6.64
C HIS A 49 -0.81 -12.71 5.85
N GLY A 50 0.13 -12.11 6.53
CA GLY A 50 1.44 -11.76 5.98
C GLY A 50 2.50 -11.73 7.05
N CYS A 51 3.74 -12.00 6.67
CA CYS A 51 4.83 -12.01 7.63
C CYS A 51 5.09 -10.61 8.20
N ASN A 52 5.27 -10.52 9.50
CA ASN A 52 5.39 -9.25 10.23
C ASN A 52 6.69 -8.48 9.92
N TYR A 53 7.70 -9.14 9.32
CA TYR A 53 8.93 -8.45 8.91
C TYR A 53 8.68 -7.37 7.86
N LEU A 54 7.57 -7.43 7.13
CA LEU A 54 7.20 -6.45 6.10
C LEU A 54 7.07 -5.01 6.64
N LEU A 55 6.93 -4.84 7.96
CA LEU A 55 7.01 -3.52 8.62
C LEU A 55 8.40 -3.20 9.20
N ALA A 56 9.40 -4.05 8.96
CA ALA A 56 10.73 -3.93 9.54
C ALA A 56 11.84 -4.12 8.49
N VAL A 57 11.58 -3.77 7.25
CA VAL A 57 12.54 -3.82 6.14
C VAL A 57 12.96 -2.44 5.71
N ASP A 58 14.15 -2.34 5.12
CA ASP A 58 14.67 -1.14 4.48
C ASP A 58 14.19 -0.99 3.01
N VAL A 59 14.82 -0.09 2.26
CA VAL A 59 14.49 0.16 0.84
C VAL A 59 14.79 -1.04 -0.06
N ASP A 60 15.77 -1.86 0.32
CA ASP A 60 16.20 -3.04 -0.42
C ASP A 60 15.45 -4.31 -0.01
N MET A 61 14.44 -4.18 0.86
CA MET A 61 13.66 -5.28 1.45
C MET A 61 14.44 -6.18 2.40
N GLU A 62 15.57 -5.69 2.93
CA GLU A 62 16.35 -6.41 3.93
C GLU A 62 15.81 -6.11 5.34
N PRO A 63 15.61 -7.14 6.18
CA PRO A 63 15.18 -6.95 7.56
C PRO A 63 16.18 -6.15 8.38
N VAL A 64 15.75 -5.03 8.93
CA VAL A 64 16.59 -4.16 9.76
C VAL A 64 16.72 -4.73 11.17
N PRO A 65 17.94 -4.95 11.69
CA PRO A 65 18.13 -5.49 13.03
C PRO A 65 17.74 -4.48 14.12
N GLY A 66 17.40 -5.00 15.30
CA GLY A 66 17.11 -4.19 16.48
C GLY A 66 15.65 -3.78 16.69
N TYR A 67 14.76 -4.10 15.77
CA TYR A 67 13.33 -3.88 15.98
C TYR A 67 12.78 -4.83 17.06
N LYS A 68 11.92 -4.28 17.93
CA LYS A 68 11.24 -5.08 18.97
C LYS A 68 10.12 -5.95 18.41
N ALA A 69 9.51 -5.53 17.32
CA ALA A 69 8.33 -6.19 16.72
C ALA A 69 8.70 -7.46 15.95
N ALA A 70 9.84 -7.46 15.27
CA ALA A 70 10.31 -8.60 14.46
C ALA A 70 11.83 -8.63 14.44
N SER A 71 12.43 -9.79 14.63
CA SER A 71 13.87 -10.02 14.47
C SER A 71 14.17 -11.51 14.26
N TRP A 72 15.35 -11.82 13.73
CA TRP A 72 15.80 -13.19 13.57
C TRP A 72 15.86 -13.97 14.90
N GLU A 73 16.23 -13.31 16.01
CA GLU A 73 16.34 -13.94 17.32
C GLU A 73 14.97 -14.31 17.92
N LYS A 74 13.92 -13.54 17.57
CA LYS A 74 12.55 -13.77 18.06
C LYS A 74 11.73 -14.68 17.14
N GLY A 75 12.24 -14.96 15.96
CA GLY A 75 11.48 -15.53 14.86
C GLY A 75 10.53 -14.51 14.25
N TYR A 76 10.06 -14.81 13.04
CA TYR A 76 9.06 -14.01 12.35
C TYR A 76 7.70 -14.69 12.51
N GLY A 77 6.72 -13.91 12.99
CA GLY A 77 5.32 -14.31 13.02
C GLY A 77 4.55 -13.65 11.87
N ASP A 78 3.27 -13.89 11.86
CA ASP A 78 2.35 -13.24 10.92
C ASP A 78 1.60 -12.09 11.57
N PHE A 79 1.07 -11.21 10.76
CA PHE A 79 -0.03 -10.30 11.08
C PHE A 79 -1.22 -10.58 10.15
N VAL A 80 -2.38 -10.18 10.61
CA VAL A 80 -3.60 -10.19 9.79
C VAL A 80 -3.60 -8.98 8.89
N ILE A 81 -3.80 -9.19 7.60
CA ILE A 81 -4.06 -8.17 6.60
C ILE A 81 -5.59 -8.09 6.43
N LYS A 82 -6.21 -7.08 7.01
CA LYS A 82 -7.66 -6.88 7.05
C LYS A 82 -8.09 -5.88 5.98
N PRO A 83 -8.76 -6.31 4.88
CA PRO A 83 -9.24 -5.38 3.87
C PRO A 83 -10.25 -4.37 4.43
N ASP A 84 -10.03 -3.09 4.16
CA ASP A 84 -10.98 -2.02 4.40
C ASP A 84 -11.87 -1.86 3.16
N LEU A 85 -13.01 -2.53 3.17
CA LEU A 85 -13.90 -2.63 2.00
C LEU A 85 -14.43 -1.27 1.53
N ALA A 86 -14.40 -0.23 2.37
CA ALA A 86 -14.74 1.13 1.95
C ALA A 86 -13.70 1.75 1.01
N THR A 87 -12.54 1.13 0.83
CA THR A 87 -11.45 1.62 -0.01
C THR A 87 -11.34 0.90 -1.37
N ILE A 88 -12.22 -0.03 -1.66
CA ILE A 88 -12.19 -0.78 -2.94
C ILE A 88 -12.31 0.20 -4.11
N ARG A 89 -11.40 0.07 -5.08
CA ARG A 89 -11.38 0.90 -6.28
C ARG A 89 -10.73 0.17 -7.45
N LEU A 90 -11.00 0.63 -8.66
CA LEU A 90 -10.26 0.18 -9.83
C LEU A 90 -8.80 0.62 -9.72
N CYS A 91 -7.89 -0.21 -10.24
CA CYS A 91 -6.48 0.09 -10.37
C CYS A 91 -6.21 0.51 -11.83
N PRO A 92 -6.25 1.81 -12.17
CA PRO A 92 -6.28 2.24 -13.58
C PRO A 92 -4.99 1.96 -14.33
N TRP A 93 -3.88 1.76 -13.63
CA TRP A 93 -2.57 1.44 -14.23
C TRP A 93 -2.30 -0.06 -14.40
N VAL A 94 -3.21 -0.93 -13.95
CA VAL A 94 -3.15 -2.38 -14.17
C VAL A 94 -4.50 -2.85 -14.68
N PRO A 95 -4.59 -3.38 -15.91
CA PRO A 95 -5.86 -3.85 -16.47
C PRO A 95 -6.55 -4.88 -15.57
N LYS A 96 -7.88 -4.92 -15.63
CA LYS A 96 -8.74 -5.88 -14.92
C LYS A 96 -8.45 -6.05 -13.42
N THR A 97 -7.92 -5.01 -12.77
CA THR A 97 -7.47 -5.09 -11.38
C THR A 97 -8.23 -4.13 -10.48
N ALA A 98 -8.68 -4.63 -9.34
CA ALA A 98 -9.14 -3.80 -8.22
C ALA A 98 -8.06 -3.71 -7.14
N LEU A 99 -8.05 -2.60 -6.40
CA LEU A 99 -7.20 -2.35 -5.25
C LEU A 99 -8.06 -2.13 -4.01
N VAL A 100 -7.69 -2.75 -2.91
CA VAL A 100 -8.25 -2.49 -1.59
C VAL A 100 -7.11 -2.21 -0.60
N LEU A 101 -7.25 -1.15 0.20
CA LEU A 101 -6.32 -0.87 1.29
C LEU A 101 -6.69 -1.70 2.51
N CYS A 102 -5.65 -2.17 3.23
CA CYS A 102 -5.80 -3.04 4.37
C CYS A 102 -5.26 -2.41 5.65
N ASP A 103 -5.90 -2.72 6.76
CA ASP A 103 -5.36 -2.51 8.10
C ASP A 103 -4.55 -3.73 8.52
N LEU A 104 -3.60 -3.54 9.42
CA LEU A 104 -2.79 -4.62 9.98
C LEU A 104 -3.18 -4.85 11.44
N LEU A 105 -3.50 -6.10 11.75
CA LEU A 105 -3.93 -6.51 13.08
C LEU A 105 -2.99 -7.59 13.62
N ASP A 106 -2.91 -7.68 14.93
CA ASP A 106 -2.20 -8.77 15.59
C ASP A 106 -2.89 -10.11 15.29
N HIS A 107 -2.10 -11.10 15.00
CA HIS A 107 -2.57 -12.43 14.62
C HIS A 107 -3.27 -13.19 15.78
N HIS A 108 -2.97 -12.86 17.04
CA HIS A 108 -3.57 -13.56 18.20
C HIS A 108 -4.88 -12.96 18.67
N ASP A 109 -4.91 -11.62 18.80
CA ASP A 109 -6.05 -10.92 19.42
C ASP A 109 -6.76 -9.94 18.49
N HIS A 110 -6.31 -9.83 17.23
CA HIS A 110 -6.83 -8.91 16.22
C HIS A 110 -6.78 -7.42 16.64
N SER A 111 -5.96 -7.09 17.63
CA SER A 111 -5.73 -5.68 17.97
C SER A 111 -4.95 -4.97 16.85
N PRO A 112 -5.20 -3.67 16.61
CA PRO A 112 -4.46 -2.93 15.60
C PRO A 112 -2.97 -2.87 15.90
N ILE A 113 -2.12 -3.26 14.94
CA ILE A 113 -0.66 -3.16 15.05
C ILE A 113 -0.29 -1.69 15.31
N PRO A 114 0.33 -1.36 16.47
CA PRO A 114 0.46 0.03 16.91
C PRO A 114 1.42 0.87 16.08
N HIS A 115 2.35 0.27 15.37
CA HIS A 115 3.34 0.94 14.50
C HIS A 115 2.98 0.89 13.02
N ALA A 116 1.90 0.20 12.61
CA ALA A 116 1.45 0.21 11.23
C ALA A 116 0.99 1.63 10.83
N PRO A 117 1.49 2.21 9.72
CA PRO A 117 1.24 3.62 9.35
C PRO A 117 -0.24 3.97 9.27
N ARG A 118 -1.05 3.11 8.66
CA ARG A 118 -2.49 3.32 8.54
C ARG A 118 -3.20 3.29 9.91
N ASN A 119 -2.77 2.43 10.83
CA ASN A 119 -3.32 2.37 12.19
C ASN A 119 -2.90 3.61 13.02
N ILE A 120 -1.69 4.14 12.79
CA ILE A 120 -1.26 5.41 13.40
C ILE A 120 -2.19 6.54 12.96
N LEU A 121 -2.46 6.65 11.66
CA LEU A 121 -3.37 7.67 11.12
C LEU A 121 -4.77 7.53 11.70
N LYS A 122 -5.35 6.33 11.73
CA LYS A 122 -6.69 6.08 12.28
C LYS A 122 -6.79 6.54 13.73
N ARG A 123 -5.80 6.22 14.58
CA ARG A 123 -5.78 6.70 15.98
C ARG A 123 -5.78 8.23 16.10
N GLN A 124 -5.08 8.95 15.18
CA GLN A 124 -5.12 10.41 15.22
C GLN A 124 -6.47 10.97 14.77
N LEU A 125 -7.11 10.34 13.79
CA LEU A 125 -8.46 10.70 13.36
C LEU A 125 -9.51 10.47 14.47
N GLU A 126 -9.39 9.37 15.21
CA GLU A 126 -10.24 9.09 16.37
C GLU A 126 -10.06 10.16 17.47
N ARG A 127 -8.81 10.58 17.76
CA ARG A 127 -8.53 11.65 18.72
C ARG A 127 -9.14 12.98 18.28
N LEU A 128 -9.04 13.34 16.99
CA LEU A 128 -9.68 14.53 16.44
C LEU A 128 -11.19 14.45 16.53
N SER A 129 -11.77 13.30 16.21
CA SER A 129 -13.22 13.06 16.32
C SER A 129 -13.72 13.23 17.76
N ALA A 130 -12.97 12.72 18.75
CA ALA A 130 -13.31 12.89 20.17
C ALA A 130 -13.29 14.38 20.59
N MET A 131 -12.45 15.21 19.95
CA MET A 131 -12.43 16.66 20.14
C MET A 131 -13.45 17.40 19.27
N LYS A 132 -14.32 16.68 18.52
CA LYS A 132 -15.29 17.23 17.56
C LYS A 132 -14.64 18.05 16.45
N MET A 133 -13.41 17.71 16.09
CA MET A 133 -12.64 18.32 15.03
C MET A 133 -12.60 17.44 13.78
N LYS A 134 -12.47 18.06 12.59
CA LYS A 134 -12.18 17.40 11.33
C LYS A 134 -10.87 17.95 10.79
N ALA A 135 -10.03 17.06 10.24
CA ALA A 135 -8.82 17.45 9.53
C ALA A 135 -9.01 17.29 8.03
N TYR A 136 -8.48 18.25 7.27
CA TYR A 136 -8.38 18.21 5.82
C TYR A 136 -6.91 18.32 5.47
N PHE A 137 -6.45 17.41 4.62
CA PHE A 137 -5.08 17.37 4.14
C PHE A 137 -5.08 17.28 2.62
N ALA A 138 -4.05 17.82 2.02
CA ALA A 138 -3.78 17.66 0.60
C ALA A 138 -2.36 17.11 0.44
N SER A 139 -2.11 16.42 -0.67
CA SER A 139 -0.77 16.03 -1.08
C SER A 139 -0.27 17.03 -2.10
N GLU A 140 0.97 17.46 -1.94
CA GLU A 140 1.74 18.19 -2.94
C GLU A 140 2.82 17.25 -3.44
N LEU A 141 2.76 16.90 -4.73
CA LEU A 141 3.68 15.96 -5.35
C LEU A 141 4.62 16.71 -6.26
N GLU A 142 5.89 16.73 -5.90
CA GLU A 142 6.97 17.28 -6.71
C GLU A 142 7.84 16.13 -7.24
N PHE A 143 8.16 16.16 -8.53
CA PHE A 143 8.96 15.13 -9.14
C PHE A 143 9.75 15.67 -10.34
N TYR A 144 10.82 14.97 -10.67
CA TYR A 144 11.58 15.17 -11.90
C TYR A 144 11.43 13.95 -12.80
N VAL A 145 11.29 14.20 -14.10
CA VAL A 145 11.25 13.15 -15.12
C VAL A 145 12.61 13.05 -15.79
N PHE A 146 13.09 11.83 -15.97
CA PHE A 146 14.34 11.54 -16.69
C PHE A 146 14.10 10.47 -17.74
N ASP A 147 14.92 10.46 -18.81
CA ASP A 147 14.83 9.48 -19.89
C ASP A 147 15.30 8.08 -19.47
N GLN A 148 16.16 8.00 -18.45
CA GLN A 148 16.72 6.75 -17.99
C GLN A 148 15.69 5.94 -17.19
N SER A 149 15.69 4.64 -17.41
CA SER A 149 15.02 3.71 -16.48
C SER A 149 15.70 3.74 -15.10
N PHE A 150 14.98 3.35 -14.05
CA PHE A 150 15.57 3.22 -12.72
C PHE A 150 16.81 2.31 -12.68
N LYS A 151 16.82 1.24 -13.49
CA LYS A 151 17.97 0.32 -13.60
C LYS A 151 19.19 1.00 -14.18
N GLU A 152 19.04 1.78 -15.23
CA GLU A 152 20.14 2.53 -15.85
C GLU A 152 20.64 3.63 -14.93
N ALA A 153 19.74 4.37 -14.29
CA ALA A 153 20.09 5.40 -13.31
C ALA A 153 20.92 4.80 -12.15
N HIS A 154 20.50 3.68 -11.60
CA HIS A 154 21.22 2.97 -10.54
C HIS A 154 22.60 2.50 -11.01
N ALA A 155 22.69 1.85 -12.19
CA ALA A 155 23.96 1.38 -12.74
C ALA A 155 24.94 2.54 -13.00
N GLY A 156 24.44 3.72 -13.39
CA GLY A 156 25.20 4.95 -13.56
C GLY A 156 25.52 5.71 -12.27
N GLY A 157 25.10 5.19 -11.10
CA GLY A 157 25.28 5.84 -9.81
C GLY A 157 24.55 7.19 -9.72
N TYR A 158 23.44 7.35 -10.46
CA TYR A 158 22.60 8.56 -10.53
C TYR A 158 23.35 9.83 -10.96
N ARG A 159 24.46 9.70 -11.72
CA ARG A 159 25.34 10.83 -12.04
C ARG A 159 25.14 11.43 -13.43
N THR A 160 24.46 10.73 -14.32
CA THR A 160 24.32 11.12 -15.74
C THR A 160 22.86 11.03 -16.18
N LEU A 161 22.00 11.69 -15.42
CA LEU A 161 20.57 11.73 -15.73
C LEU A 161 20.31 12.78 -16.82
N THR A 162 19.50 12.42 -17.80
CA THR A 162 19.10 13.27 -18.93
C THR A 162 17.62 13.60 -18.79
N THR A 163 17.30 14.88 -18.84
CA THR A 163 15.91 15.35 -18.88
C THR A 163 15.32 15.15 -20.28
N PRO A 164 14.01 14.87 -20.41
CA PRO A 164 13.35 14.69 -21.71
C PRO A 164 13.36 15.96 -22.57
N SER A 165 13.53 17.14 -21.95
CA SER A 165 13.65 18.42 -22.61
C SER A 165 14.87 19.19 -22.12
N HIS A 166 15.43 20.07 -22.99
CA HIS A 166 16.48 21.03 -22.63
C HIS A 166 15.90 22.31 -22.01
N LEU A 167 14.57 22.44 -22.00
CA LEU A 167 13.87 23.58 -21.43
C LEU A 167 13.43 23.25 -20.02
N ASN A 168 13.29 24.28 -19.18
CA ASN A 168 12.57 24.17 -17.93
C ASN A 168 11.07 24.12 -18.24
N GLU A 169 10.44 23.00 -17.90
CA GLU A 169 9.02 22.76 -18.16
C GLU A 169 8.12 23.02 -16.92
N ASP A 170 8.65 23.72 -15.95
CA ASP A 170 7.92 24.11 -14.73
C ASP A 170 6.65 24.89 -15.09
N TYR A 171 5.49 24.41 -14.57
CA TYR A 171 4.14 24.93 -14.90
C TYR A 171 3.78 24.94 -16.41
N ASN A 172 4.57 24.33 -17.26
CA ASN A 172 4.24 24.20 -18.66
C ASN A 172 3.30 22.99 -18.85
N ILE A 173 2.15 23.21 -19.49
CA ILE A 173 1.11 22.20 -19.68
C ILE A 173 0.92 21.75 -21.14
N LEU A 174 1.69 22.30 -22.09
CA LEU A 174 1.62 21.99 -23.52
C LEU A 174 3.02 21.78 -24.12
#